data_bdb3a46c24f9726d52ddf4e7f8abb1db
#
_entry.id   bdb3a46c24f9726d52ddf4e7f8abb1db
#
_cell.length_a   1.000
_cell.length_b   1.000
_cell.length_c   1.000
_cell.angle_alpha   90.00
_cell.angle_beta   90.00
_cell.angle_gamma   90.00
#
_symmetry.space_group_name_H-M   'P 1'
#
loop_
_entity.id
_entity.type
_entity.pdbx_description
1 polymer ?
#
loop_
_entity_poly.entity_id
_entity_poly.type
_entity_poly.pdbx_seq_one_letter_code
_entity_poly.pdbx_strand_id
1 'polypeptide(L)'
;LETKIESWATWKSNIVKLRDLTVEKEAATAMKFIMFTKHLEGLDIPGIMKALKSVGVEGADLCTRPGYPVNPDNVDRELPKVAKRFADEGLCIPLVTTPGDFISADIDYAERMYAGCGEAGVANIKLGYWHWRPDGPHYWEYVDTIRKELEEFSKLSEKYGPKTCIHTHSGRDMGLNSCSVMHLVKGFDPKYVGVFADTGHLSICGEPIDMALDIVKEYLSVMAFKDLMRRPGDRGGGVVRMGKGFVDWKLTLKTLKVMNFDGPVSFHSEYREPVETVIDLARIDVRFINGLLQEGIRD
;
A
#
# COMPACT_ATOMS: atom_id res chain seq x y z
N LEU A 1 -1.04 -32.33 -48.75
CA LEU A 1 -0.97 -31.58 -47.48
C LEU A 1 -2.12 -32.05 -46.60
N GLU A 2 -1.93 -33.18 -45.89
CA GLU A 2 -2.86 -33.67 -44.88
C GLU A 2 -2.42 -33.10 -43.52
N THR A 3 -3.12 -32.12 -43.04
CA THR A 3 -3.00 -31.63 -41.66
C THR A 3 -3.70 -32.64 -40.73
N LYS A 4 -2.94 -33.38 -39.94
CA LYS A 4 -3.44 -34.24 -38.86
C LYS A 4 -4.23 -33.38 -37.86
N ILE A 5 -5.55 -33.55 -37.87
CA ILE A 5 -6.41 -33.06 -36.79
C ILE A 5 -6.18 -33.97 -35.60
N GLU A 6 -5.50 -33.48 -34.55
CA GLU A 6 -5.41 -34.23 -33.31
C GLU A 6 -6.82 -34.50 -32.75
N SER A 7 -7.09 -35.73 -32.37
CA SER A 7 -8.41 -36.14 -31.91
C SER A 7 -8.74 -35.46 -30.58
N TRP A 8 -10.02 -35.13 -30.37
CA TRP A 8 -10.55 -34.60 -29.11
C TRP A 8 -10.16 -35.43 -27.87
N ALA A 9 -9.93 -36.73 -28.03
CA ALA A 9 -9.47 -37.62 -26.98
C ALA A 9 -8.02 -37.35 -26.57
N THR A 10 -7.14 -37.04 -27.51
CA THR A 10 -5.73 -36.66 -27.26
C THR A 10 -5.64 -35.32 -26.57
N TRP A 11 -6.49 -34.34 -26.95
CA TRP A 11 -6.57 -33.05 -26.33
C TRP A 11 -7.06 -33.14 -24.86
N LYS A 12 -8.12 -33.94 -24.57
CA LYS A 12 -8.58 -34.24 -23.21
C LYS A 12 -7.52 -34.96 -22.37
N SER A 13 -6.79 -35.90 -22.93
CA SER A 13 -5.70 -36.59 -22.22
C SER A 13 -4.56 -35.67 -21.85
N ASN A 14 -4.22 -34.70 -22.70
CA ASN A 14 -3.19 -33.72 -22.43
C ASN A 14 -3.61 -32.68 -21.35
N ILE A 15 -4.89 -32.33 -21.32
CA ILE A 15 -5.44 -31.47 -20.23
C ILE A 15 -5.46 -32.21 -18.89
N VAL A 16 -5.79 -33.52 -18.89
CA VAL A 16 -5.76 -34.32 -17.65
C VAL A 16 -4.30 -34.51 -17.17
N LYS A 17 -3.35 -34.75 -18.07
CA LYS A 17 -1.92 -34.82 -17.72
C LYS A 17 -1.33 -33.48 -17.23
N LEU A 18 -1.85 -32.35 -17.71
CA LEU A 18 -1.48 -31.02 -17.19
C LEU A 18 -2.11 -30.72 -15.81
N ARG A 19 -3.17 -31.45 -15.43
CA ARG A 19 -3.75 -31.38 -14.07
C ARG A 19 -3.01 -32.25 -13.05
N ASP A 20 -2.29 -33.28 -13.48
CA ASP A 20 -1.51 -34.19 -12.63
C ASP A 20 -0.02 -33.82 -12.54
N LEU A 21 0.45 -32.76 -13.25
CA LEU A 21 1.69 -32.11 -12.93
C LEU A 21 1.49 -31.41 -11.59
N THR A 22 1.79 -32.15 -10.54
CA THR A 22 2.11 -31.73 -9.18
C THR A 22 1.85 -30.24 -8.98
N VAL A 23 0.74 -29.93 -8.32
CA VAL A 23 0.68 -28.78 -7.43
C VAL A 23 1.78 -29.05 -6.39
N GLU A 24 3.04 -28.77 -6.76
CA GLU A 24 3.98 -28.28 -5.78
C GLU A 24 3.24 -27.13 -5.13
N LYS A 25 2.97 -27.26 -3.85
CA LYS A 25 2.62 -26.14 -3.01
C LYS A 25 3.80 -25.18 -3.12
N GLU A 26 3.85 -24.37 -4.18
CA GLU A 26 4.48 -23.07 -4.08
C GLU A 26 3.83 -22.44 -2.88
N ALA A 27 4.62 -22.28 -1.83
CA ALA A 27 4.20 -21.49 -0.70
C ALA A 27 3.76 -20.15 -1.30
N ALA A 28 2.45 -19.96 -1.41
CA ALA A 28 1.89 -18.70 -1.83
C ALA A 28 2.58 -17.70 -0.91
N THR A 29 3.39 -16.81 -1.48
CA THR A 29 4.03 -15.73 -0.76
C THR A 29 2.88 -14.99 -0.10
N ALA A 30 2.70 -15.22 1.20
CA ALA A 30 1.55 -14.70 1.90
C ALA A 30 1.72 -13.18 1.97
N MET A 31 0.71 -12.44 1.50
CA MET A 31 0.65 -10.99 1.66
C MET A 31 0.97 -10.65 3.13
N LYS A 32 1.93 -9.77 3.35
CA LYS A 32 2.33 -9.37 4.69
C LYS A 32 1.40 -8.28 5.22
N PHE A 33 0.62 -8.59 6.23
CA PHE A 33 -0.30 -7.65 6.85
C PHE A 33 0.42 -6.75 7.84
N ILE A 34 0.34 -5.46 7.63
CA ILE A 34 0.87 -4.41 8.50
C ILE A 34 -0.23 -3.41 8.83
N MET A 35 -0.01 -2.52 9.79
CA MET A 35 -0.99 -1.49 10.15
C MET A 35 -0.36 -0.11 10.08
N PHE A 36 -1.10 0.86 9.52
CA PHE A 36 -0.74 2.28 9.56
C PHE A 36 -0.84 2.83 10.97
N THR A 37 0.27 3.32 11.49
CA THR A 37 0.37 3.71 12.91
C THR A 37 -0.07 5.14 13.21
N LYS A 38 -0.58 5.89 12.22
CA LYS A 38 -1.05 7.27 12.39
C LYS A 38 -2.03 7.45 13.54
N HIS A 39 -3.00 6.55 13.68
CA HIS A 39 -4.03 6.63 14.72
C HIS A 39 -3.62 5.96 16.05
N LEU A 40 -2.35 5.59 16.17
CA LEU A 40 -1.71 5.21 17.44
C LEU A 40 -0.89 6.39 18.01
N GLU A 41 -1.24 7.61 17.63
CA GLU A 41 -0.61 8.84 18.12
C GLU A 41 -0.63 8.87 19.67
N GLY A 42 0.50 9.32 20.25
CA GLY A 42 0.69 9.37 21.70
C GLY A 42 1.25 8.07 22.31
N LEU A 43 1.26 6.96 21.58
CA LEU A 43 1.96 5.76 22.04
C LEU A 43 3.47 5.86 21.75
N ASP A 44 4.27 5.36 22.69
CA ASP A 44 5.69 5.10 22.47
C ASP A 44 5.90 3.81 21.65
N ILE A 45 7.14 3.51 21.29
CA ILE A 45 7.48 2.33 20.47
C ILE A 45 7.01 1.03 21.10
N PRO A 46 7.24 0.74 22.41
CA PRO A 46 6.65 -0.44 23.07
C PRO A 46 5.12 -0.50 22.97
N GLY A 47 4.45 0.64 23.18
CA GLY A 47 2.98 0.74 23.06
C GLY A 47 2.48 0.41 21.64
N ILE A 48 3.14 0.96 20.61
CA ILE A 48 2.85 0.65 19.20
C ILE A 48 3.03 -0.85 18.92
N MET A 49 4.15 -1.44 19.31
CA MET A 49 4.43 -2.87 19.11
C MET A 49 3.38 -3.76 19.80
N LYS A 50 2.99 -3.41 21.03
CA LYS A 50 1.92 -4.11 21.76
C LYS A 50 0.58 -4.00 21.04
N ALA A 51 0.24 -2.82 20.51
CA ALA A 51 -0.98 -2.61 19.74
C ALA A 51 -0.99 -3.48 18.48
N LEU A 52 0.08 -3.47 17.66
CA LEU A 52 0.21 -4.27 16.44
C LEU A 52 0.05 -5.76 16.71
N LYS A 53 0.71 -6.29 17.73
CA LYS A 53 0.56 -7.69 18.15
C LYS A 53 -0.88 -8.02 18.56
N SER A 54 -1.54 -7.11 19.28
CA SER A 54 -2.92 -7.30 19.71
C SER A 54 -3.93 -7.24 18.57
N VAL A 55 -3.63 -6.47 17.53
CA VAL A 55 -4.42 -6.43 16.28
C VAL A 55 -4.23 -7.71 15.46
N GLY A 56 -3.06 -8.34 15.56
CA GLY A 56 -2.72 -9.57 14.84
C GLY A 56 -2.11 -9.30 13.47
N VAL A 57 -1.35 -8.20 13.32
CA VAL A 57 -0.56 -7.88 12.13
C VAL A 57 0.92 -8.15 12.36
N GLU A 58 1.68 -8.29 11.27
CA GLU A 58 3.09 -8.68 11.26
C GLU A 58 4.05 -7.48 11.37
N GLY A 59 3.53 -6.25 11.33
CA GLY A 59 4.39 -5.07 11.38
C GLY A 59 3.65 -3.75 11.23
N ALA A 60 4.46 -2.71 10.95
CA ALA A 60 3.99 -1.34 10.84
C ALA A 60 4.17 -0.76 9.42
N ASP A 61 3.18 -0.05 8.97
CA ASP A 61 3.32 1.14 8.15
C ASP A 61 3.61 2.29 9.13
N LEU A 62 4.89 2.59 9.31
CA LEU A 62 5.32 3.46 10.38
C LEU A 62 5.13 4.93 10.02
N CYS A 63 4.29 5.62 10.77
CA CYS A 63 4.09 7.05 10.63
C CYS A 63 5.30 7.81 11.20
N THR A 64 5.99 8.59 10.34
CA THR A 64 7.17 9.39 10.71
C THR A 64 6.90 10.88 10.61
N ARG A 65 5.87 11.35 11.31
CA ARG A 65 5.45 12.76 11.31
C ARG A 65 5.91 13.46 12.58
N PRO A 66 5.96 14.81 12.60
CA PRO A 66 6.14 15.54 13.85
C PRO A 66 5.19 15.05 14.95
N GLY A 67 5.71 14.86 16.15
CA GLY A 67 4.93 14.33 17.30
C GLY A 67 4.94 12.80 17.45
N TYR A 68 5.44 12.06 16.46
CA TYR A 68 5.62 10.60 16.54
C TYR A 68 7.02 10.24 17.07
N PRO A 69 7.20 9.05 17.67
CA PRO A 69 8.49 8.62 18.22
C PRO A 69 9.64 8.66 17.21
N VAL A 70 9.38 8.27 15.96
CA VAL A 70 10.27 8.47 14.81
C VAL A 70 9.66 9.58 13.97
N ASN A 71 10.43 10.62 13.68
CA ASN A 71 9.96 11.81 12.98
C ASN A 71 11.12 12.45 12.16
N PRO A 72 10.87 13.49 11.35
CA PRO A 72 11.91 14.10 10.51
C PRO A 72 13.18 14.54 11.24
N ASP A 73 13.12 14.89 12.53
CA ASP A 73 14.26 15.39 13.30
C ASP A 73 15.21 14.27 13.77
N ASN A 74 14.72 13.02 13.79
CA ASN A 74 15.46 11.91 14.40
C ASN A 74 15.48 10.61 13.56
N VAL A 75 14.87 10.61 12.37
CA VAL A 75 14.64 9.41 11.56
C VAL A 75 15.92 8.63 11.26
N ASP A 76 17.00 9.32 10.95
CA ASP A 76 18.30 8.74 10.65
C ASP A 76 18.93 7.97 11.82
N ARG A 77 18.65 8.41 13.05
CA ARG A 77 19.22 7.82 14.27
C ARG A 77 18.28 6.83 14.93
N GLU A 78 16.99 7.11 14.92
CA GLU A 78 16.01 6.31 15.68
C GLU A 78 15.37 5.19 14.83
N LEU A 79 15.15 5.39 13.53
CA LEU A 79 14.49 4.36 12.71
C LEU A 79 15.29 3.03 12.67
N PRO A 80 16.62 3.01 12.50
CA PRO A 80 17.39 1.76 12.53
C PRO A 80 17.27 1.03 13.88
N LYS A 81 17.29 1.77 15.00
CA LYS A 81 17.13 1.18 16.34
C LYS A 81 15.71 0.61 16.54
N VAL A 82 14.69 1.35 16.07
CA VAL A 82 13.29 0.92 16.14
C VAL A 82 13.08 -0.31 15.28
N ALA A 83 13.60 -0.34 14.05
CA ALA A 83 13.49 -1.50 13.16
C ALA A 83 14.14 -2.75 13.79
N LYS A 84 15.31 -2.60 14.43
CA LYS A 84 15.94 -3.70 15.19
C LYS A 84 15.03 -4.20 16.31
N ARG A 85 14.46 -3.29 17.12
CA ARG A 85 13.52 -3.68 18.21
C ARG A 85 12.28 -4.40 17.68
N PHE A 86 11.73 -3.96 16.54
CA PHE A 86 10.63 -4.65 15.88
C PHE A 86 11.02 -6.07 15.48
N ALA A 87 12.19 -6.24 14.86
CA ALA A 87 12.70 -7.54 14.45
C ALA A 87 12.94 -8.47 15.64
N ASP A 88 13.52 -7.97 16.74
CA ASP A 88 13.75 -8.72 17.98
C ASP A 88 12.42 -9.25 18.59
N GLU A 89 11.29 -8.60 18.30
CA GLU A 89 9.93 -8.98 18.74
C GLU A 89 9.09 -9.68 17.65
N GLY A 90 9.70 -10.06 16.52
CA GLY A 90 9.06 -10.75 15.42
C GLY A 90 8.12 -9.86 14.57
N LEU A 91 8.30 -8.54 14.61
CA LEU A 91 7.60 -7.55 13.80
C LEU A 91 8.51 -6.98 12.70
N CYS A 92 7.93 -6.33 11.68
CA CYS A 92 8.69 -5.67 10.62
C CYS A 92 8.18 -4.24 10.34
N ILE A 93 9.00 -3.46 9.65
CA ILE A 93 8.64 -2.12 9.14
C ILE A 93 8.94 -2.08 7.64
N PRO A 94 8.10 -2.64 6.77
CA PRO A 94 8.33 -2.63 5.33
C PRO A 94 7.98 -1.30 4.66
N LEU A 95 7.30 -0.40 5.37
CA LEU A 95 6.82 0.88 4.87
C LEU A 95 6.96 1.97 5.93
N VAL A 96 7.43 3.12 5.49
CA VAL A 96 7.41 4.39 6.23
C VAL A 96 6.46 5.36 5.54
N THR A 97 5.52 5.92 6.29
CA THR A 97 4.62 6.98 5.82
C THR A 97 5.08 8.34 6.35
N THR A 98 5.52 9.20 5.45
CA THR A 98 6.11 10.51 5.73
C THR A 98 5.07 11.60 6.04
N PRO A 99 5.48 12.81 6.44
CA PRO A 99 4.59 13.98 6.52
C PRO A 99 3.85 14.25 5.21
N GLY A 100 2.67 14.90 5.30
CA GLY A 100 1.83 15.18 4.14
C GLY A 100 2.44 16.18 3.15
N ASP A 101 3.38 16.98 3.58
CA ASP A 101 4.13 17.99 2.84
C ASP A 101 5.51 17.48 2.36
N PHE A 102 5.83 16.22 2.55
CA PHE A 102 7.05 15.61 2.01
C PHE A 102 6.89 15.34 0.51
N ILE A 103 6.97 16.40 -0.28
CA ILE A 103 6.68 16.44 -1.72
C ILE A 103 7.82 16.99 -2.57
N SER A 104 8.96 17.32 -1.97
CA SER A 104 10.19 17.74 -2.65
C SER A 104 11.40 17.04 -2.04
N ALA A 105 12.33 16.64 -2.89
CA ALA A 105 13.61 16.08 -2.46
C ALA A 105 14.56 17.15 -1.86
N ASP A 106 14.27 18.43 -2.08
CA ASP A 106 15.05 19.55 -1.54
C ASP A 106 14.73 19.89 -0.06
N ILE A 107 13.74 19.20 0.54
CA ILE A 107 13.46 19.35 1.96
C ILE A 107 14.68 18.88 2.77
N ASP A 108 15.09 19.67 3.75
CA ASP A 108 16.33 19.52 4.52
C ASP A 108 16.53 18.15 5.19
N TYR A 109 15.46 17.40 5.42
CA TYR A 109 15.50 16.04 5.99
C TYR A 109 15.28 14.91 4.94
N ALA A 110 15.12 15.23 3.65
CA ALA A 110 14.79 14.23 2.63
C ALA A 110 15.87 13.14 2.55
N GLU A 111 17.13 13.54 2.43
CA GLU A 111 18.24 12.61 2.36
C GLU A 111 18.36 11.75 3.63
N ARG A 112 18.16 12.35 4.82
CA ARG A 112 18.20 11.63 6.10
C ARG A 112 17.05 10.62 6.21
N MET A 113 15.87 10.94 5.67
CA MET A 113 14.72 10.02 5.62
C MET A 113 15.06 8.77 4.81
N TYR A 114 15.60 8.94 3.61
CA TYR A 114 16.00 7.81 2.75
C TYR A 114 17.17 7.01 3.33
N ALA A 115 18.18 7.69 3.86
CA ALA A 115 19.34 7.04 4.49
C ALA A 115 18.89 6.20 5.71
N GLY A 116 18.07 6.77 6.60
CA GLY A 116 17.55 6.06 7.77
C GLY A 116 16.68 4.88 7.39
N CYS A 117 15.85 4.99 6.34
CA CYS A 117 15.08 3.87 5.81
C CYS A 117 15.98 2.78 5.23
N GLY A 118 17.00 3.15 4.46
CA GLY A 118 17.97 2.20 3.89
C GLY A 118 18.73 1.44 4.97
N GLU A 119 19.25 2.15 5.99
CA GLU A 119 19.94 1.53 7.14
C GLU A 119 19.01 0.61 7.94
N ALA A 120 17.74 1.00 8.08
CA ALA A 120 16.73 0.21 8.79
C ALA A 120 16.19 -0.99 7.99
N GLY A 121 16.54 -1.14 6.71
CA GLY A 121 16.01 -2.18 5.83
C GLY A 121 14.53 -1.96 5.44
N VAL A 122 14.04 -0.71 5.51
CA VAL A 122 12.69 -0.35 5.07
C VAL A 122 12.63 -0.33 3.55
N ALA A 123 11.72 -1.12 2.97
CA ALA A 123 11.65 -1.30 1.54
C ALA A 123 10.91 -0.16 0.79
N ASN A 124 9.99 0.52 1.45
CA ASN A 124 9.12 1.50 0.80
C ASN A 124 8.99 2.78 1.64
N ILE A 125 8.97 3.92 0.95
CA ILE A 125 8.68 5.24 1.52
C ILE A 125 7.46 5.82 0.81
N LYS A 126 6.40 6.12 1.55
CA LYS A 126 5.21 6.81 1.04
C LYS A 126 5.43 8.31 1.15
N LEU A 127 5.42 9.03 0.01
CA LEU A 127 5.56 10.48 -0.06
C LEU A 127 4.34 11.24 0.50
N GLY A 128 4.44 12.55 0.60
CA GLY A 128 3.35 13.48 0.86
C GLY A 128 2.30 13.48 -0.27
N TYR A 129 1.52 14.55 -0.33
CA TYR A 129 0.43 14.68 -1.29
C TYR A 129 0.53 15.99 -2.07
N TRP A 130 0.54 15.93 -3.39
CA TRP A 130 0.40 17.07 -4.28
C TRP A 130 -1.08 17.34 -4.51
N HIS A 131 -1.57 18.46 -3.97
CA HIS A 131 -2.98 18.84 -4.10
C HIS A 131 -3.19 19.78 -5.28
N TRP A 132 -4.08 19.40 -6.20
CA TRP A 132 -4.52 20.30 -7.25
C TRP A 132 -5.39 21.43 -6.67
N ARG A 133 -5.18 22.66 -7.17
CA ARG A 133 -5.93 23.86 -6.78
C ARG A 133 -6.47 24.57 -8.01
N PRO A 134 -7.69 25.16 -7.93
CA PRO A 134 -8.28 25.91 -9.06
C PRO A 134 -7.47 27.15 -9.46
N ASP A 135 -6.73 27.73 -8.53
CA ASP A 135 -5.85 28.91 -8.68
C ASP A 135 -4.38 28.53 -8.92
N GLY A 136 -4.09 27.23 -9.02
CA GLY A 136 -2.77 26.67 -9.29
C GLY A 136 -2.49 26.52 -10.78
N PRO A 137 -1.39 25.81 -11.13
CA PRO A 137 -1.04 25.52 -12.51
C PRO A 137 -2.10 24.63 -13.17
N HIS A 138 -2.12 24.63 -14.52
CA HIS A 138 -2.90 23.69 -15.28
C HIS A 138 -2.51 22.25 -14.92
N TYR A 139 -3.46 21.30 -14.95
CA TYR A 139 -3.26 19.92 -14.50
C TYR A 139 -2.00 19.27 -15.09
N TRP A 140 -1.79 19.38 -16.41
CA TRP A 140 -0.65 18.74 -17.07
C TRP A 140 0.68 19.43 -16.77
N GLU A 141 0.70 20.74 -16.59
CA GLU A 141 1.90 21.48 -16.13
C GLU A 141 2.28 21.04 -14.71
N TYR A 142 1.26 20.76 -13.88
CA TYR A 142 1.52 20.25 -12.53
C TYR A 142 2.00 18.79 -12.53
N VAL A 143 1.49 17.94 -13.44
CA VAL A 143 2.04 16.60 -13.69
C VAL A 143 3.52 16.69 -14.04
N ASP A 144 3.91 17.56 -14.96
CA ASP A 144 5.31 17.72 -15.37
C ASP A 144 6.19 18.20 -14.20
N THR A 145 5.67 19.10 -13.37
CA THR A 145 6.36 19.57 -12.16
C THR A 145 6.58 18.43 -11.16
N ILE A 146 5.53 17.65 -10.88
CA ILE A 146 5.62 16.51 -9.96
C ILE A 146 6.60 15.46 -10.48
N ARG A 147 6.61 15.20 -11.77
CA ARG A 147 7.54 14.23 -12.38
C ARG A 147 9.00 14.64 -12.21
N LYS A 148 9.33 15.94 -12.23
CA LYS A 148 10.68 16.43 -11.91
C LYS A 148 11.04 16.16 -10.45
N GLU A 149 10.13 16.38 -9.51
CA GLU A 149 10.34 16.01 -8.10
C GLU A 149 10.57 14.50 -7.94
N LEU A 150 9.80 13.69 -8.68
CA LEU A 150 9.96 12.23 -8.66
C LEU A 150 11.28 11.77 -9.26
N GLU A 151 11.88 12.49 -10.23
CA GLU A 151 13.21 12.22 -10.73
C GLU A 151 14.25 12.37 -9.61
N GLU A 152 14.15 13.40 -8.78
CA GLU A 152 15.05 13.61 -7.65
C GLU A 152 14.82 12.56 -6.53
N PHE A 153 13.57 12.25 -6.18
CA PHE A 153 13.26 11.16 -5.26
C PHE A 153 13.73 9.78 -5.77
N SER A 154 13.66 9.54 -7.09
CA SER A 154 14.16 8.31 -7.70
C SER A 154 15.67 8.15 -7.52
N LYS A 155 16.44 9.24 -7.59
CA LYS A 155 17.88 9.23 -7.30
C LYS A 155 18.18 8.90 -5.84
N LEU A 156 17.35 9.39 -4.91
CA LEU A 156 17.45 9.00 -3.49
C LEU A 156 17.11 7.51 -3.29
N SER A 157 16.10 7.00 -3.99
CA SER A 157 15.77 5.57 -4.00
C SER A 157 16.92 4.72 -4.55
N GLU A 158 17.53 5.13 -5.65
CA GLU A 158 18.71 4.45 -6.23
C GLU A 158 19.89 4.44 -5.26
N LYS A 159 20.15 5.56 -4.58
CA LYS A 159 21.27 5.72 -3.67
C LYS A 159 21.13 4.93 -2.37
N TYR A 160 19.94 4.92 -1.79
CA TYR A 160 19.70 4.39 -0.44
C TYR A 160 18.90 3.09 -0.38
N GLY A 161 18.22 2.69 -1.46
CA GLY A 161 17.52 1.42 -1.59
C GLY A 161 16.00 1.47 -1.42
N PRO A 162 15.40 2.27 -0.52
CA PRO A 162 13.94 2.30 -0.36
C PRO A 162 13.23 2.82 -1.60
N LYS A 163 12.15 2.17 -2.01
CA LYS A 163 11.32 2.59 -3.14
C LYS A 163 10.42 3.77 -2.77
N THR A 164 10.43 4.80 -3.61
CA THR A 164 9.52 5.94 -3.52
C THR A 164 8.12 5.54 -3.96
N CYS A 165 7.11 5.62 -3.08
CA CYS A 165 5.74 5.22 -3.38
C CYS A 165 4.78 6.40 -3.35
N ILE A 166 3.93 6.50 -4.39
CA ILE A 166 2.84 7.47 -4.47
C ILE A 166 1.55 6.78 -4.08
N HIS A 167 0.89 7.33 -3.06
CA HIS A 167 -0.37 6.80 -2.55
C HIS A 167 -1.55 7.31 -3.38
N THR A 168 -2.42 6.40 -3.85
CA THR A 168 -3.68 6.81 -4.48
C THR A 168 -4.61 7.40 -3.42
N HIS A 169 -5.05 8.65 -3.62
CA HIS A 169 -5.86 9.36 -2.63
C HIS A 169 -6.93 10.22 -3.30
N SER A 170 -8.20 9.91 -3.04
CA SER A 170 -9.36 10.60 -3.59
C SER A 170 -9.43 12.07 -3.16
N GLY A 171 -10.23 12.84 -3.85
CA GLY A 171 -10.39 14.28 -3.60
C GLY A 171 -9.74 15.14 -4.67
N ARG A 172 -8.80 15.99 -4.29
CA ARG A 172 -8.05 16.85 -5.22
C ARG A 172 -6.57 16.49 -5.28
N ASP A 173 -6.23 15.26 -4.90
CA ASP A 173 -4.84 14.79 -4.97
C ASP A 173 -4.48 14.43 -6.40
N MET A 174 -3.23 14.72 -6.80
CA MET A 174 -2.75 14.45 -8.14
C MET A 174 -2.63 12.96 -8.44
N GLY A 175 -2.49 12.12 -7.41
CA GLY A 175 -2.65 10.66 -7.46
C GLY A 175 -4.08 10.21 -7.18
N LEU A 176 -5.09 10.91 -7.69
CA LEU A 176 -6.51 10.74 -7.41
C LEU A 176 -7.02 9.29 -7.50
N ASN A 177 -6.57 8.58 -8.52
CA ASN A 177 -6.97 7.22 -8.86
C ASN A 177 -5.87 6.51 -9.67
N SER A 178 -6.11 5.28 -10.12
CA SER A 178 -5.10 4.50 -10.85
C SER A 178 -4.64 5.18 -12.13
N CYS A 179 -5.52 5.76 -12.93
CA CYS A 179 -5.13 6.48 -14.15
C CYS A 179 -4.30 7.73 -13.84
N SER A 180 -4.71 8.54 -12.85
CA SER A 180 -3.97 9.76 -12.53
C SER A 180 -2.61 9.47 -11.86
N VAL A 181 -2.49 8.46 -11.01
CA VAL A 181 -1.18 8.08 -10.47
C VAL A 181 -0.25 7.58 -11.58
N MET A 182 -0.78 6.88 -12.61
CA MET A 182 0.02 6.46 -13.76
C MET A 182 0.54 7.62 -14.60
N HIS A 183 -0.16 8.77 -14.66
CA HIS A 183 0.40 9.99 -15.28
C HIS A 183 1.67 10.46 -14.55
N LEU A 184 1.78 10.20 -13.25
CA LEU A 184 2.94 10.58 -12.46
C LEU A 184 4.09 9.56 -12.59
N VAL A 185 3.81 8.26 -12.52
CA VAL A 185 4.85 7.23 -12.36
C VAL A 185 5.27 6.53 -13.66
N LYS A 186 4.42 6.53 -14.69
CA LYS A 186 4.71 5.80 -15.94
C LYS A 186 6.01 6.28 -16.59
N GLY A 187 6.92 5.34 -16.88
CA GLY A 187 8.22 5.59 -17.50
C GLY A 187 9.38 5.74 -16.51
N PHE A 188 9.12 5.80 -15.20
CA PHE A 188 10.16 5.58 -14.20
C PHE A 188 10.49 4.08 -14.09
N ASP A 189 11.67 3.77 -13.55
CA ASP A 189 12.02 2.39 -13.19
C ASP A 189 11.17 1.93 -11.99
N PRO A 190 10.36 0.85 -12.12
CA PRO A 190 9.53 0.33 -11.03
C PRO A 190 10.34 -0.16 -9.83
N LYS A 191 11.64 -0.30 -9.97
CA LYS A 191 12.54 -0.60 -8.85
C LYS A 191 12.63 0.56 -7.86
N TYR A 192 12.56 1.80 -8.35
CA TYR A 192 12.80 3.02 -7.57
C TYR A 192 11.52 3.81 -7.30
N VAL A 193 10.54 3.76 -8.21
CA VAL A 193 9.27 4.47 -8.08
C VAL A 193 8.12 3.47 -8.18
N GLY A 194 7.19 3.55 -7.25
CA GLY A 194 6.06 2.63 -7.17
C GLY A 194 4.75 3.30 -6.79
N VAL A 195 3.71 2.49 -6.77
CA VAL A 195 2.35 2.89 -6.39
C VAL A 195 1.96 2.19 -5.08
N PHE A 196 1.40 2.97 -4.19
CA PHE A 196 0.70 2.53 -2.99
C PHE A 196 -0.80 2.67 -3.26
N ALA A 197 -1.46 1.60 -3.66
CA ALA A 197 -2.88 1.61 -4.05
C ALA A 197 -3.77 1.44 -2.82
N ASP A 198 -4.75 2.35 -2.64
CA ASP A 198 -5.69 2.34 -1.52
C ASP A 198 -7.10 1.93 -1.98
N THR A 199 -7.59 0.81 -1.49
CA THR A 199 -8.88 0.22 -1.87
C THR A 199 -10.05 1.17 -1.66
N GLY A 200 -10.07 1.89 -0.54
CA GLY A 200 -11.16 2.82 -0.22
C GLY A 200 -11.16 4.03 -1.16
N HIS A 201 -9.98 4.59 -1.43
CA HIS A 201 -9.87 5.75 -2.30
C HIS A 201 -10.18 5.40 -3.77
N LEU A 202 -9.75 4.24 -4.26
CA LEU A 202 -10.08 3.77 -5.61
C LEU A 202 -11.60 3.52 -5.74
N SER A 203 -12.20 2.83 -4.76
CA SER A 203 -13.62 2.51 -4.78
C SER A 203 -14.52 3.75 -4.72
N ILE A 204 -14.16 4.76 -3.91
CA ILE A 204 -14.95 6.00 -3.82
C ILE A 204 -14.81 6.88 -5.07
N CYS A 205 -13.72 6.71 -5.83
CA CYS A 205 -13.55 7.29 -7.16
C CYS A 205 -14.35 6.54 -8.24
N GLY A 206 -14.97 5.41 -7.91
CA GLY A 206 -15.79 4.62 -8.82
C GLY A 206 -15.00 3.72 -9.74
N GLU A 207 -13.74 3.41 -9.43
CA GLU A 207 -12.94 2.47 -10.22
C GLU A 207 -13.28 1.02 -9.86
N PRO A 208 -13.56 0.15 -10.84
CA PRO A 208 -13.57 -1.29 -10.63
C PRO A 208 -12.18 -1.74 -10.16
N ILE A 209 -12.11 -2.41 -9.02
CA ILE A 209 -10.84 -2.68 -8.35
C ILE A 209 -9.88 -3.56 -9.16
N ASP A 210 -10.42 -4.52 -9.91
CA ASP A 210 -9.65 -5.39 -10.80
C ASP A 210 -9.00 -4.60 -11.94
N MET A 211 -9.73 -3.70 -12.58
CA MET A 211 -9.21 -2.79 -13.60
C MET A 211 -8.20 -1.80 -13.00
N ALA A 212 -8.50 -1.23 -11.85
CA ALA A 212 -7.62 -0.28 -11.16
C ALA A 212 -6.27 -0.89 -10.84
N LEU A 213 -6.24 -2.13 -10.34
CA LEU A 213 -5.01 -2.85 -10.04
C LEU A 213 -4.27 -3.31 -11.30
N ASP A 214 -4.97 -3.69 -12.37
CA ASP A 214 -4.32 -4.02 -13.65
C ASP A 214 -3.61 -2.79 -14.25
N ILE A 215 -4.22 -1.60 -14.15
CA ILE A 215 -3.61 -0.35 -14.62
C ILE A 215 -2.25 -0.07 -13.95
N VAL A 216 -2.13 -0.32 -12.66
CA VAL A 216 -0.93 0.00 -11.88
C VAL A 216 0.00 -1.19 -11.62
N LYS A 217 -0.32 -2.38 -12.12
CA LYS A 217 0.32 -3.65 -11.70
C LYS A 217 1.85 -3.65 -11.79
N GLU A 218 2.44 -3.01 -12.79
CA GLU A 218 3.90 -2.95 -12.97
C GLU A 218 4.59 -2.09 -11.90
N TYR A 219 3.86 -1.14 -11.32
CA TYR A 219 4.34 -0.23 -10.29
C TYR A 219 3.80 -0.54 -8.90
N LEU A 220 2.84 -1.47 -8.79
CA LEU A 220 2.19 -1.79 -7.52
C LEU A 220 3.19 -2.34 -6.50
N SER A 221 3.43 -1.59 -5.44
CA SER A 221 4.41 -1.93 -4.42
C SER A 221 3.78 -2.20 -3.05
N VAL A 222 2.72 -1.47 -2.73
CA VAL A 222 2.03 -1.55 -1.44
C VAL A 222 0.53 -1.44 -1.68
N MET A 223 -0.26 -2.17 -0.89
CA MET A 223 -1.71 -1.99 -0.81
C MET A 223 -2.10 -1.33 0.52
N ALA A 224 -3.03 -0.37 0.49
CA ALA A 224 -3.77 0.02 1.67
C ALA A 224 -5.15 -0.64 1.65
N PHE A 225 -5.48 -1.33 2.73
CA PHE A 225 -6.83 -1.81 2.98
C PHE A 225 -7.56 -0.80 3.85
N LYS A 226 -8.53 -0.15 3.24
CA LYS A 226 -9.41 0.84 3.84
C LYS A 226 -10.80 0.68 3.23
N ASP A 227 -11.83 0.86 4.00
CA ASP A 227 -13.18 0.93 3.47
C ASP A 227 -13.79 2.31 3.70
N LEU A 228 -14.37 2.86 2.66
CA LEU A 228 -14.96 4.19 2.67
C LEU A 228 -16.43 4.12 2.27
N MET A 229 -17.22 4.98 2.90
CA MET A 229 -18.61 5.21 2.51
C MET A 229 -18.85 6.70 2.30
N ARG A 230 -19.59 7.04 1.24
CA ARG A 230 -20.04 8.40 0.96
C ARG A 230 -21.53 8.46 1.09
N ARG A 231 -22.04 9.35 1.94
CA ARG A 231 -23.45 9.63 2.10
C ARG A 231 -23.89 10.78 1.19
N PRO A 232 -25.18 10.85 0.80
CA PRO A 232 -25.69 12.02 0.09
C PRO A 232 -25.37 13.32 0.86
N GLY A 233 -24.79 14.29 0.17
CA GLY A 233 -24.35 15.56 0.77
C GLY A 233 -22.91 15.59 1.29
N ASP A 234 -22.24 14.45 1.47
CA ASP A 234 -20.84 14.42 1.85
C ASP A 234 -19.95 14.89 0.69
N ARG A 235 -18.97 15.75 0.99
CA ARG A 235 -17.96 16.18 0.03
C ARG A 235 -16.82 15.18 -0.15
N GLY A 236 -16.69 14.22 0.77
CA GLY A 236 -15.68 13.16 0.76
C GLY A 236 -16.22 11.88 1.40
N GLY A 237 -15.45 10.81 1.37
CA GLY A 237 -15.80 9.57 2.05
C GLY A 237 -15.42 9.60 3.53
N GLY A 238 -16.22 8.95 4.36
CA GLY A 238 -15.89 8.62 5.74
C GLY A 238 -15.36 7.20 5.85
N VAL A 239 -14.35 6.97 6.70
CA VAL A 239 -13.84 5.64 7.01
C VAL A 239 -14.93 4.85 7.74
N VAL A 240 -15.18 3.63 7.28
CA VAL A 240 -16.08 2.68 7.92
C VAL A 240 -15.36 1.35 8.13
N ARG A 241 -15.93 0.48 8.96
CA ARG A 241 -15.39 -0.87 9.13
C ARG A 241 -15.38 -1.61 7.79
N MET A 242 -14.37 -2.41 7.57
CA MET A 242 -14.26 -3.22 6.35
C MET A 242 -15.52 -4.08 6.13
N GLY A 243 -15.98 -4.11 4.89
CA GLY A 243 -17.23 -4.74 4.49
C GLY A 243 -18.50 -3.91 4.78
N LYS A 244 -18.37 -2.64 5.17
CA LYS A 244 -19.49 -1.70 5.39
C LYS A 244 -19.48 -0.51 4.44
N GLY A 245 -18.48 -0.43 3.57
CA GLY A 245 -18.32 0.63 2.57
C GLY A 245 -18.50 0.15 1.14
N PHE A 246 -17.78 0.80 0.22
CA PHE A 246 -17.89 0.57 -1.22
C PHE A 246 -16.90 -0.46 -1.77
N VAL A 247 -15.96 -0.95 -0.96
CA VAL A 247 -14.93 -1.87 -1.44
C VAL A 247 -15.52 -3.25 -1.68
N ASP A 248 -15.37 -3.78 -2.89
CA ASP A 248 -15.60 -5.19 -3.18
C ASP A 248 -14.40 -6.03 -2.69
N TRP A 249 -14.47 -6.46 -1.45
CA TRP A 249 -13.38 -7.20 -0.80
C TRP A 249 -13.11 -8.56 -1.43
N LYS A 250 -14.16 -9.26 -1.93
CA LYS A 250 -13.98 -10.55 -2.58
C LYS A 250 -13.22 -10.39 -3.90
N LEU A 251 -13.65 -9.43 -4.72
CA LEU A 251 -12.97 -9.12 -5.98
C LEU A 251 -11.54 -8.61 -5.71
N THR A 252 -11.34 -7.74 -4.70
CA THR A 252 -10.02 -7.25 -4.30
C THR A 252 -9.05 -8.40 -3.99
N LEU A 253 -9.44 -9.29 -3.10
CA LEU A 253 -8.61 -10.41 -2.69
C LEU A 253 -8.37 -11.41 -3.83
N LYS A 254 -9.40 -11.67 -4.66
CA LYS A 254 -9.28 -12.50 -5.87
C LYS A 254 -8.27 -11.89 -6.85
N THR A 255 -8.35 -10.59 -7.10
CA THR A 255 -7.44 -9.89 -8.02
C THR A 255 -6.01 -9.93 -7.53
N LEU A 256 -5.75 -9.62 -6.26
CA LEU A 256 -4.41 -9.68 -5.67
C LEU A 256 -3.82 -11.10 -5.74
N LYS A 257 -4.64 -12.13 -5.51
CA LYS A 257 -4.23 -13.53 -5.66
C LYS A 257 -3.87 -13.88 -7.11
N VAL A 258 -4.69 -13.48 -8.09
CA VAL A 258 -4.43 -13.71 -9.52
C VAL A 258 -3.16 -12.99 -9.98
N MET A 259 -2.89 -11.80 -9.44
CA MET A 259 -1.68 -11.03 -9.72
C MET A 259 -0.43 -11.59 -9.01
N ASN A 260 -0.57 -12.58 -8.13
CA ASN A 260 0.48 -13.05 -7.23
C ASN A 260 1.14 -11.91 -6.45
N PHE A 261 0.32 -10.96 -5.95
CA PHE A 261 0.83 -9.84 -5.18
C PHE A 261 1.41 -10.32 -3.84
N ASP A 262 2.68 -10.01 -3.60
CA ASP A 262 3.46 -10.42 -2.42
C ASP A 262 3.95 -9.23 -1.57
N GLY A 263 3.58 -8.01 -1.97
CA GLY A 263 3.92 -6.79 -1.25
C GLY A 263 3.18 -6.63 0.09
N PRO A 264 3.58 -5.65 0.90
CA PRO A 264 2.89 -5.35 2.15
C PRO A 264 1.49 -4.80 1.91
N VAL A 265 0.56 -5.21 2.80
CA VAL A 265 -0.82 -4.72 2.84
C VAL A 265 -1.02 -3.98 4.16
N SER A 266 -1.18 -2.65 4.08
CA SER A 266 -1.35 -1.78 5.23
C SER A 266 -2.83 -1.59 5.59
N PHE A 267 -3.23 -1.99 6.78
CA PHE A 267 -4.56 -1.71 7.31
C PHE A 267 -4.65 -0.25 7.73
N HIS A 268 -5.46 0.53 7.03
CA HIS A 268 -5.73 1.93 7.28
C HIS A 268 -6.99 2.09 8.13
N SER A 269 -6.94 1.60 9.37
CA SER A 269 -8.03 1.74 10.35
C SER A 269 -8.07 3.17 10.91
N GLU A 270 -8.32 4.15 10.02
CA GLU A 270 -8.26 5.58 10.30
C GLU A 270 -9.56 6.10 10.94
N TYR A 271 -10.00 5.42 12.00
CA TYR A 271 -11.17 5.81 12.79
C TYR A 271 -10.86 7.04 13.64
N ARG A 272 -11.83 7.95 13.75
CA ARG A 272 -11.74 9.15 14.61
C ARG A 272 -12.23 8.83 16.02
N GLU A 273 -11.54 7.91 16.67
CA GLU A 273 -11.89 7.33 17.97
C GLU A 273 -10.65 7.34 18.89
N PRO A 274 -10.82 7.17 20.21
CA PRO A 274 -9.69 6.94 21.11
C PRO A 274 -8.85 5.75 20.69
N VAL A 275 -7.54 5.77 21.00
CA VAL A 275 -6.56 4.78 20.54
C VAL A 275 -6.97 3.33 20.85
N GLU A 276 -7.52 3.09 22.04
CA GLU A 276 -7.98 1.76 22.43
C GLU A 276 -9.12 1.26 21.54
N THR A 277 -10.05 2.15 21.18
CA THR A 277 -11.15 1.85 20.26
C THR A 277 -10.63 1.61 18.84
N VAL A 278 -9.66 2.40 18.38
CA VAL A 278 -9.01 2.17 17.08
C VAL A 278 -8.36 0.78 17.02
N ILE A 279 -7.66 0.36 18.09
CA ILE A 279 -7.04 -0.96 18.17
C ILE A 279 -8.09 -2.07 18.07
N ASP A 280 -9.22 -1.92 18.77
CA ASP A 280 -10.31 -2.90 18.73
C ASP A 280 -10.96 -2.98 17.34
N LEU A 281 -11.21 -1.85 16.71
CA LEU A 281 -11.76 -1.78 15.36
C LEU A 281 -10.80 -2.36 14.33
N ALA A 282 -9.50 -2.06 14.42
CA ALA A 282 -8.47 -2.63 13.55
C ALA A 282 -8.41 -4.16 13.68
N ARG A 283 -8.55 -4.70 14.90
CA ARG A 283 -8.64 -6.15 15.11
C ARG A 283 -9.86 -6.77 14.42
N ILE A 284 -10.99 -6.06 14.41
CA ILE A 284 -12.20 -6.50 13.70
C ILE A 284 -11.96 -6.51 12.19
N ASP A 285 -11.31 -5.47 11.64
CA ASP A 285 -10.98 -5.37 10.22
C ASP A 285 -10.04 -6.51 9.78
N VAL A 286 -8.97 -6.78 10.54
CA VAL A 286 -8.05 -7.88 10.25
C VAL A 286 -8.76 -9.24 10.29
N ARG A 287 -9.64 -9.46 11.28
CA ARG A 287 -10.45 -10.68 11.35
C ARG A 287 -11.41 -10.83 10.17
N PHE A 288 -12.02 -9.74 9.71
CA PHE A 288 -12.89 -9.75 8.55
C PHE A 288 -12.15 -10.21 7.28
N ILE A 289 -10.98 -9.64 7.01
CA ILE A 289 -10.15 -10.02 5.84
C ILE A 289 -9.67 -11.47 5.97
N ASN A 290 -9.18 -11.88 7.15
CA ASN A 290 -8.75 -13.26 7.39
C ASN A 290 -9.90 -14.26 7.22
N GLY A 291 -11.13 -13.90 7.62
CA GLY A 291 -12.32 -14.71 7.38
C GLY A 291 -12.57 -14.96 5.89
N LEU A 292 -12.52 -13.90 5.07
CA LEU A 292 -12.67 -14.02 3.62
C LEU A 292 -11.59 -14.89 2.98
N LEU A 293 -10.35 -14.79 3.43
CA LEU A 293 -9.24 -15.63 2.94
C LEU A 293 -9.41 -17.09 3.32
N GLN A 294 -9.93 -17.39 4.52
CA GLN A 294 -10.18 -18.77 5.00
C GLN A 294 -11.40 -19.43 4.34
N GLU A 295 -12.46 -18.67 4.06
CA GLU A 295 -13.63 -19.18 3.32
C GLU A 295 -13.27 -19.69 1.92
N GLY A 296 -12.07 -19.39 1.47
CA GLY A 296 -11.62 -19.57 0.11
C GLY A 296 -12.38 -18.58 -0.80
N ILE A 297 -11.67 -17.90 -1.67
CA ILE A 297 -12.29 -17.06 -2.69
C ILE A 297 -12.93 -18.04 -3.69
N ARG A 298 -14.13 -18.53 -3.35
CA ARG A 298 -14.92 -19.41 -4.25
C ARG A 298 -15.47 -18.52 -5.36
N ASP A 299 -15.42 -19.03 -6.58
CA ASP A 299 -15.98 -18.39 -7.79
C ASP A 299 -17.48 -18.17 -7.66
#